data_518c2297cdacd3f7bedd4124510413b5
#
_entry.id   518c2297cdacd3f7bedd4124510413b5
#
_cell.length_a   1.000
_cell.length_b   1.000
_cell.length_c   1.000
_cell.angle_alpha   90.00
_cell.angle_beta   90.00
_cell.angle_gamma   90.00
#
_symmetry.space_group_name_H-M   'P 1'
#
loop_
_entity.id
_entity.type
_entity.pdbx_description
1 polymer ?
#
loop_
_entity_poly.entity_id
_entity_poly.type
_entity_poly.pdbx_seq_one_letter_code
_entity_poly.pdbx_strand_id
1 'polypeptide(L)'
;MIIGGAAGAAIGGPIGGLLGAAAGIAVERGFVAPARPETDSTRRVAFTVAVIALSAKMAKADGKVTRDEIAAFRERVEIPASEVAQVGRFWDLARTTPDGFEDYASQVARMFEPRAAVLEQLLDLLFHIAGSDGHINAPEVDYLARVARIFGFSEDDFQRMLAFHASEGPPPHEVLGVAADIGDDDLRRHWKALVRDNHPDKLMADGMPEEFIAAANDRLARINAAYDVMARARGLAGS
;
A
#
# COMPACT_ATOMS: atom_id res chain seq x y z
N MET A 1 4.55 9.57 15.72
CA MET A 1 5.76 9.27 14.88
C MET A 1 6.51 10.57 14.62
N ILE A 2 7.78 10.67 14.95
CA ILE A 2 8.59 11.85 14.62
C ILE A 2 9.28 11.54 13.30
N ILE A 3 8.78 12.07 12.19
CA ILE A 3 9.50 12.06 10.91
C ILE A 3 10.59 13.13 11.03
N GLY A 4 11.68 12.79 11.76
CA GLY A 4 12.76 13.71 12.05
C GLY A 4 13.79 13.77 10.93
N GLY A 5 14.45 14.93 10.75
CA GLY A 5 15.43 15.21 9.71
C GLY A 5 16.63 14.25 9.61
N ALA A 6 16.86 13.38 10.61
CA ALA A 6 17.89 12.34 10.55
C ALA A 6 17.52 11.16 9.64
N ALA A 7 16.24 10.88 9.41
CA ALA A 7 15.80 9.80 8.56
C ALA A 7 16.01 10.10 7.06
N GLY A 8 15.89 11.37 6.66
CA GLY A 8 16.06 11.78 5.25
C GLY A 8 17.47 11.50 4.71
N ALA A 9 18.49 11.63 5.54
CA ALA A 9 19.89 11.38 5.14
C ALA A 9 20.23 9.86 5.03
N ALA A 10 19.43 9.00 5.66
CA ALA A 10 19.62 7.55 5.64
C ALA A 10 18.86 6.89 4.47
N ILE A 11 17.81 7.54 3.95
CA ILE A 11 17.00 7.09 2.83
C ILE A 11 17.40 7.88 1.60
N GLY A 12 18.18 7.30 0.71
CA GLY A 12 18.52 7.91 -0.58
C GLY A 12 17.32 7.90 -1.56
N GLY A 13 17.55 8.38 -2.78
CA GLY A 13 16.54 8.35 -3.85
C GLY A 13 15.37 9.33 -3.67
N PRO A 14 14.27 9.16 -4.43
CA PRO A 14 13.12 10.08 -4.42
C PRO A 14 12.49 10.25 -3.03
N ILE A 15 12.37 9.19 -2.24
CA ILE A 15 11.81 9.24 -0.88
C ILE A 15 12.71 10.08 0.03
N GLY A 16 14.04 9.88 -0.01
CA GLY A 16 15.00 10.68 0.75
C GLY A 16 15.00 12.15 0.33
N GLY A 17 14.86 12.40 -0.98
CA GLY A 17 14.74 13.75 -1.54
C GLY A 17 13.49 14.48 -1.03
N LEU A 18 12.35 13.79 -0.99
CA LEU A 18 11.10 14.33 -0.45
C LEU A 18 11.22 14.66 1.05
N LEU A 19 11.81 13.75 1.82
CA LEU A 19 12.07 13.97 3.25
C LEU A 19 13.00 15.15 3.49
N GLY A 20 14.10 15.24 2.74
CA GLY A 20 15.07 16.34 2.83
C GLY A 20 14.44 17.69 2.51
N ALA A 21 13.68 17.78 1.43
CA ALA A 21 13.00 18.99 1.02
C ALA A 21 11.93 19.43 2.03
N ALA A 22 11.17 18.49 2.59
CA ALA A 22 10.19 18.80 3.64
C ALA A 22 10.83 19.28 4.95
N ALA A 23 12.09 18.87 5.23
CA ALA A 23 12.88 19.34 6.35
C ALA A 23 13.60 20.68 6.08
N GLY A 24 13.46 21.27 4.90
CA GLY A 24 14.14 22.50 4.50
C GLY A 24 15.64 22.32 4.20
N ILE A 25 16.07 21.08 3.98
CA ILE A 25 17.46 20.76 3.62
C ILE A 25 17.55 20.73 2.08
N ALA A 26 18.47 21.53 1.51
CA ALA A 26 18.77 21.47 0.09
C ALA A 26 19.43 20.12 -0.23
N VAL A 27 18.71 19.26 -0.95
CA VAL A 27 19.25 17.97 -1.43
C VAL A 27 19.81 18.20 -2.82
N GLU A 28 21.12 18.12 -2.98
CA GLU A 28 21.73 18.10 -4.31
C GLU A 28 21.29 16.84 -5.07
N ARG A 29 20.77 17.03 -6.28
CA ARG A 29 20.42 15.93 -7.19
C ARG A 29 21.67 15.10 -7.48
N GLY A 30 21.68 13.85 -7.04
CA GLY A 30 22.78 12.92 -7.29
C GLY A 30 23.45 12.32 -6.06
N PHE A 31 23.04 12.71 -4.86
CA PHE A 31 23.57 12.07 -3.65
C PHE A 31 22.91 10.70 -3.47
N VAL A 32 23.53 9.68 -4.06
CA VAL A 32 23.25 8.28 -3.70
C VAL A 32 24.01 8.03 -2.40
N ALA A 33 23.35 8.18 -1.27
CA ALA A 33 23.93 7.74 -0.01
C ALA A 33 24.23 6.24 -0.10
N PRO A 34 25.41 5.78 0.35
CA PRO A 34 25.70 4.35 0.38
C PRO A 34 24.61 3.64 1.18
N ALA A 35 24.12 2.52 0.64
CA ALA A 35 23.10 1.68 1.27
C ALA A 35 23.58 1.29 2.68
N ARG A 36 23.12 2.01 3.71
CA ARG A 36 23.24 1.57 5.08
C ARG A 36 22.21 0.45 5.31
N PRO A 37 22.48 -0.51 6.19
CA PRO A 37 21.51 -1.52 6.52
C PRO A 37 20.21 -0.84 6.95
N GLU A 38 19.13 -1.09 6.20
CA GLU A 38 17.83 -0.51 6.45
C GLU A 38 17.31 -1.00 7.79
N THR A 39 17.19 -0.10 8.74
CA THR A 39 16.58 -0.39 10.04
C THR A 39 15.05 -0.43 9.88
N ASP A 40 14.35 -1.13 10.78
CA ASP A 40 12.89 -1.19 10.76
C ASP A 40 12.26 0.21 10.84
N SER A 41 12.88 1.13 11.60
CA SER A 41 12.45 2.53 11.66
C SER A 41 12.58 3.25 10.31
N THR A 42 13.64 2.98 9.57
CA THR A 42 13.85 3.54 8.22
C THR A 42 12.78 3.05 7.25
N ARG A 43 12.44 1.76 7.30
CA ARG A 43 11.39 1.18 6.45
C ARG A 43 10.01 1.76 6.75
N ARG A 44 9.65 1.93 8.05
CA ARG A 44 8.39 2.54 8.45
C ARG A 44 8.25 3.97 7.91
N VAL A 45 9.27 4.78 8.06
CA VAL A 45 9.29 6.14 7.51
C VAL A 45 9.16 6.11 5.98
N ALA A 46 9.91 5.24 5.31
CA ALA A 46 9.86 5.10 3.86
C ALA A 46 8.47 4.66 3.37
N PHE A 47 7.84 3.71 4.06
CA PHE A 47 6.47 3.28 3.77
C PHE A 47 5.48 4.45 3.84
N THR A 48 5.46 5.17 4.96
CA THR A 48 4.56 6.32 5.14
C THR A 48 4.76 7.38 4.05
N VAL A 49 6.01 7.74 3.77
CA VAL A 49 6.32 8.74 2.72
C VAL A 49 5.92 8.23 1.34
N ALA A 50 6.13 6.94 1.08
CA ALA A 50 5.72 6.32 -0.18
C ALA A 50 4.21 6.36 -0.38
N VAL A 51 3.43 5.99 0.65
CA VAL A 51 1.97 6.08 0.61
C VAL A 51 1.53 7.51 0.29
N ILE A 52 2.06 8.51 1.01
CA ILE A 52 1.72 9.92 0.76
C ILE A 52 2.09 10.33 -0.67
N ALA A 53 3.31 10.00 -1.12
CA ALA A 53 3.79 10.41 -2.43
C ALA A 53 3.02 9.74 -3.57
N LEU A 54 2.78 8.44 -3.48
CA LEU A 54 2.04 7.70 -4.51
C LEU A 54 0.58 8.14 -4.57
N SER A 55 -0.09 8.35 -3.42
CA SER A 55 -1.45 8.87 -3.38
C SER A 55 -1.54 10.27 -3.98
N ALA A 56 -0.61 11.17 -3.62
CA ALA A 56 -0.58 12.53 -4.15
C ALA A 56 -0.32 12.59 -5.67
N LYS A 57 0.48 11.65 -6.19
CA LYS A 57 0.76 11.56 -7.64
C LYS A 57 -0.39 10.90 -8.40
N MET A 58 -1.09 9.94 -7.80
CA MET A 58 -2.30 9.34 -8.35
C MET A 58 -3.39 10.40 -8.53
N ALA A 59 -3.69 11.15 -7.49
CA ALA A 59 -4.64 12.25 -7.52
C ALA A 59 -4.28 13.36 -8.53
N LYS A 60 -3.02 13.45 -8.97
CA LYS A 60 -2.59 14.33 -10.04
C LYS A 60 -2.81 13.74 -11.44
N ALA A 61 -2.89 12.43 -11.58
CA ALA A 61 -2.99 11.76 -12.87
C ALA A 61 -4.30 12.13 -13.62
N ASP A 62 -5.39 12.34 -12.87
CA ASP A 62 -6.67 12.84 -13.39
C ASP A 62 -6.81 14.38 -13.33
N GLY A 63 -5.85 15.07 -12.70
CA GLY A 63 -5.78 16.51 -12.60
C GLY A 63 -6.59 17.13 -11.46
N LYS A 64 -7.29 16.36 -10.64
CA LYS A 64 -8.13 16.85 -9.55
C LYS A 64 -7.96 15.99 -8.30
N VAL A 65 -7.53 16.61 -7.19
CA VAL A 65 -7.61 16.00 -5.86
C VAL A 65 -9.00 16.25 -5.30
N THR A 66 -9.77 15.21 -5.11
CA THR A 66 -11.12 15.32 -4.54
C THR A 66 -11.08 15.37 -3.01
N ARG A 67 -12.16 15.86 -2.39
CA ARG A 67 -12.30 15.79 -0.93
C ARG A 67 -12.46 14.37 -0.44
N ASP A 68 -13.05 13.52 -1.27
CA ASP A 68 -13.35 12.12 -0.95
C ASP A 68 -12.06 11.29 -0.94
N GLU A 69 -11.12 11.51 -1.87
CA GLU A 69 -9.78 10.90 -1.82
C GLU A 69 -8.99 11.30 -0.57
N ILE A 70 -9.05 12.58 -0.18
CA ILE A 70 -8.41 13.05 1.06
C ILE A 70 -9.07 12.42 2.29
N ALA A 71 -10.41 12.28 2.29
CA ALA A 71 -11.14 11.63 3.35
C ALA A 71 -10.81 10.14 3.44
N ALA A 72 -10.81 9.42 2.31
CA ALA A 72 -10.44 8.00 2.22
C ALA A 72 -9.00 7.74 2.70
N PHE A 73 -8.06 8.62 2.32
CA PHE A 73 -6.70 8.55 2.84
C PHE A 73 -6.67 8.67 4.37
N ARG A 74 -7.41 9.64 4.95
CA ARG A 74 -7.46 9.86 6.41
C ARG A 74 -8.20 8.77 7.16
N GLU A 75 -9.15 8.12 6.53
CA GLU A 75 -9.89 7.00 7.12
C GLU A 75 -8.99 5.77 7.33
N ARG A 76 -8.08 5.53 6.39
CA ARG A 76 -7.19 4.36 6.38
C ARG A 76 -5.86 4.60 7.09
N VAL A 77 -5.45 5.85 7.22
CA VAL A 77 -4.19 6.23 7.84
C VAL A 77 -4.47 7.05 9.08
N GLU A 78 -4.22 6.49 10.23
CA GLU A 78 -4.36 7.21 11.51
C GLU A 78 -3.27 8.28 11.64
N ILE A 79 -3.59 9.51 11.21
CA ILE A 79 -2.68 10.65 11.28
C ILE A 79 -2.90 11.38 12.61
N PRO A 80 -1.93 11.40 13.53
CA PRO A 80 -2.02 12.21 14.73
C PRO A 80 -2.26 13.68 14.39
N ALA A 81 -3.11 14.36 15.15
CA ALA A 81 -3.45 15.76 14.91
C ALA A 81 -2.23 16.69 14.81
N SER A 82 -1.15 16.37 15.56
CA SER A 82 0.11 17.10 15.51
C SER A 82 0.88 16.93 14.19
N GLU A 83 0.58 15.90 13.40
CA GLU A 83 1.31 15.55 12.16
C GLU A 83 0.55 15.92 10.88
N VAL A 84 -0.73 16.28 10.97
CA VAL A 84 -1.57 16.63 9.81
C VAL A 84 -0.93 17.70 8.92
N ALA A 85 -0.37 18.75 9.53
CA ALA A 85 0.29 19.81 8.78
C ALA A 85 1.56 19.33 8.06
N GLN A 86 2.28 18.36 8.62
CA GLN A 86 3.47 17.79 8.02
C GLN A 86 3.10 16.87 6.85
N VAL A 87 2.09 16.02 7.02
CA VAL A 87 1.55 15.19 5.93
C VAL A 87 1.08 16.04 4.76
N GLY A 88 0.38 17.16 5.04
CA GLY A 88 -0.03 18.12 4.02
C GLY A 88 1.15 18.70 3.22
N ARG A 89 2.25 19.06 3.89
CA ARG A 89 3.47 19.54 3.22
C ARG A 89 4.10 18.46 2.33
N PHE A 90 4.16 17.20 2.79
CA PHE A 90 4.65 16.09 1.96
C PHE A 90 3.77 15.87 0.73
N TRP A 91 2.45 15.92 0.91
CA TRP A 91 1.48 15.81 -0.17
C TRP A 91 1.69 16.89 -1.24
N ASP A 92 1.74 18.16 -0.82
CA ASP A 92 1.95 19.29 -1.74
C ASP A 92 3.29 19.21 -2.47
N LEU A 93 4.34 18.81 -1.75
CA LEU A 93 5.66 18.65 -2.34
C LEU A 93 5.70 17.48 -3.34
N ALA A 94 5.09 16.35 -3.01
CA ALA A 94 5.02 15.19 -3.91
C ALA A 94 4.31 15.52 -5.23
N ARG A 95 3.21 16.29 -5.19
CA ARG A 95 2.51 16.75 -6.39
C ARG A 95 3.36 17.63 -7.31
N THR A 96 4.30 18.37 -6.76
CA THR A 96 5.10 19.37 -7.48
C THR A 96 6.48 18.89 -7.89
N THR A 97 6.98 17.77 -7.33
CA THR A 97 8.28 17.23 -7.70
C THR A 97 8.30 16.75 -9.16
N PRO A 98 9.45 16.91 -9.87
CA PRO A 98 9.59 16.43 -11.25
C PRO A 98 9.68 14.90 -11.34
N ASP A 99 10.09 14.23 -10.25
CA ASP A 99 10.26 12.77 -10.24
C ASP A 99 8.91 12.08 -10.47
N GLY A 100 8.90 11.08 -11.36
CA GLY A 100 7.72 10.28 -11.67
C GLY A 100 7.32 9.39 -10.49
N PHE A 101 6.08 8.92 -10.48
CA PHE A 101 5.64 7.98 -9.45
C PHE A 101 6.38 6.64 -9.55
N GLU A 102 6.88 6.29 -10.72
CA GLU A 102 7.63 5.07 -10.98
C GLU A 102 8.92 5.01 -10.16
N ASP A 103 9.57 6.16 -9.94
CA ASP A 103 10.79 6.23 -9.15
C ASP A 103 10.50 5.94 -7.67
N TYR A 104 9.39 6.48 -7.14
CA TYR A 104 8.92 6.19 -5.78
C TYR A 104 8.51 4.73 -5.64
N ALA A 105 7.70 4.21 -6.56
CA ALA A 105 7.25 2.82 -6.56
C ALA A 105 8.45 1.85 -6.65
N SER A 106 9.41 2.11 -7.53
CA SER A 106 10.61 1.29 -7.69
C SER A 106 11.50 1.31 -6.43
N GLN A 107 11.61 2.46 -5.77
CA GLN A 107 12.35 2.54 -4.51
C GLN A 107 11.70 1.72 -3.41
N VAL A 108 10.38 1.84 -3.27
CA VAL A 108 9.60 1.06 -2.28
C VAL A 108 9.67 -0.42 -2.57
N ALA A 109 9.49 -0.85 -3.83
CA ALA A 109 9.61 -2.24 -4.21
C ALA A 109 10.94 -2.85 -3.73
N ARG A 110 12.06 -2.18 -4.00
CA ARG A 110 13.39 -2.64 -3.54
C ARG A 110 13.53 -2.69 -2.01
N MET A 111 12.94 -1.72 -1.29
CA MET A 111 13.04 -1.66 0.18
C MET A 111 12.24 -2.76 0.87
N PHE A 112 11.17 -3.22 0.24
CA PHE A 112 10.28 -4.25 0.79
C PHE A 112 10.39 -5.60 0.08
N GLU A 113 11.33 -5.78 -0.83
CA GLU A 113 11.64 -7.10 -1.39
C GLU A 113 12.34 -7.98 -0.32
N PRO A 114 11.92 -9.23 -0.11
CA PRO A 114 10.86 -10.02 -0.76
C PRO A 114 9.49 -10.00 -0.03
N ARG A 115 9.12 -8.89 0.60
CA ARG A 115 7.93 -8.76 1.45
C ARG A 115 6.68 -8.38 0.65
N ALA A 116 6.25 -9.25 -0.25
CA ALA A 116 5.13 -9.00 -1.17
C ALA A 116 3.83 -8.57 -0.44
N ALA A 117 3.56 -9.10 0.76
CA ALA A 117 2.36 -8.76 1.52
C ALA A 117 2.31 -7.28 1.94
N VAL A 118 3.46 -6.66 2.26
CA VAL A 118 3.53 -5.23 2.60
C VAL A 118 3.26 -4.37 1.35
N LEU A 119 3.80 -4.76 0.19
CA LEU A 119 3.55 -4.07 -1.09
C LEU A 119 2.09 -4.22 -1.52
N GLU A 120 1.49 -5.38 -1.26
CA GLU A 120 0.08 -5.63 -1.53
C GLU A 120 -0.84 -4.75 -0.67
N GLN A 121 -0.52 -4.56 0.62
CA GLN A 121 -1.25 -3.63 1.49
C GLN A 121 -1.16 -2.19 0.99
N LEU A 122 0.01 -1.76 0.52
CA LEU A 122 0.18 -0.43 -0.06
C LEU A 122 -0.67 -0.27 -1.32
N LEU A 123 -0.68 -1.25 -2.20
CA LEU A 123 -1.48 -1.23 -3.42
C LEU A 123 -2.99 -1.25 -3.10
N ASP A 124 -3.43 -2.07 -2.13
CA ASP A 124 -4.82 -2.12 -1.65
C ASP A 124 -5.30 -0.75 -1.13
N LEU A 125 -4.42 -0.04 -0.41
CA LEU A 125 -4.70 1.32 0.04
C LEU A 125 -4.86 2.31 -1.12
N LEU A 126 -4.00 2.23 -2.15
CA LEU A 126 -4.13 3.07 -3.34
C LEU A 126 -5.44 2.81 -4.08
N PHE A 127 -5.84 1.54 -4.22
CA PHE A 127 -7.14 1.17 -4.76
C PHE A 127 -8.31 1.76 -3.96
N HIS A 128 -8.23 1.69 -2.63
CA HIS A 128 -9.26 2.25 -1.76
C HIS A 128 -9.41 3.76 -1.94
N ILE A 129 -8.29 4.48 -2.07
CA ILE A 129 -8.29 5.93 -2.30
C ILE A 129 -8.88 6.24 -3.69
N ALA A 130 -8.47 5.53 -4.73
CA ALA A 130 -8.99 5.71 -6.07
C ALA A 130 -10.50 5.47 -6.16
N GLY A 131 -11.00 4.41 -5.47
CA GLY A 131 -12.43 4.08 -5.46
C GLY A 131 -13.30 4.89 -4.49
N SER A 132 -12.77 5.92 -3.85
CA SER A 132 -13.44 6.65 -2.77
C SER A 132 -14.70 7.43 -3.20
N ASP A 133 -14.81 7.80 -4.46
CA ASP A 133 -15.99 8.45 -5.05
C ASP A 133 -17.00 7.45 -5.67
N GLY A 134 -16.73 6.13 -5.52
CA GLY A 134 -17.58 5.04 -5.97
C GLY A 134 -17.16 4.40 -7.29
N HIS A 135 -16.15 4.91 -7.97
CA HIS A 135 -15.60 4.31 -9.19
C HIS A 135 -14.12 4.66 -9.39
N ILE A 136 -13.38 3.75 -10.00
CA ILE A 136 -11.99 3.97 -10.38
C ILE A 136 -11.96 4.33 -11.86
N ASN A 137 -11.49 5.53 -12.18
CA ASN A 137 -11.46 6.03 -13.56
C ASN A 137 -10.30 5.42 -14.38
N ALA A 138 -10.33 5.54 -15.70
CA ALA A 138 -9.33 4.93 -16.57
C ALA A 138 -7.88 5.41 -16.33
N PRO A 139 -7.58 6.69 -16.09
CA PRO A 139 -6.26 7.15 -15.67
C PRO A 139 -5.76 6.52 -14.36
N GLU A 140 -6.63 6.33 -13.37
CA GLU A 140 -6.28 5.67 -12.10
C GLU A 140 -6.01 4.19 -12.29
N VAL A 141 -6.82 3.50 -13.12
CA VAL A 141 -6.57 2.09 -13.47
C VAL A 141 -5.19 1.94 -14.12
N ASP A 142 -4.83 2.78 -15.09
CA ASP A 142 -3.49 2.75 -15.71
C ASP A 142 -2.38 3.01 -14.69
N TYR A 143 -2.57 3.99 -13.82
CA TYR A 143 -1.63 4.31 -12.73
C TYR A 143 -1.42 3.10 -11.82
N LEU A 144 -2.52 2.53 -11.30
CA LEU A 144 -2.49 1.37 -10.40
C LEU A 144 -1.86 0.13 -11.06
N ALA A 145 -2.18 -0.13 -12.34
CA ALA A 145 -1.57 -1.22 -13.10
C ALA A 145 -0.05 -1.08 -13.24
N ARG A 146 0.44 0.14 -13.45
CA ARG A 146 1.88 0.41 -13.52
C ARG A 146 2.56 0.24 -12.18
N VAL A 147 1.95 0.71 -11.08
CA VAL A 147 2.45 0.49 -9.72
C VAL A 147 2.49 -1.00 -9.38
N ALA A 148 1.41 -1.74 -9.67
CA ALA A 148 1.34 -3.20 -9.45
C ALA A 148 2.47 -3.93 -10.17
N ARG A 149 2.72 -3.61 -11.42
CA ARG A 149 3.82 -4.20 -12.21
C ARG A 149 5.18 -3.90 -11.61
N ILE A 150 5.42 -2.67 -11.12
CA ILE A 150 6.68 -2.30 -10.45
C ILE A 150 6.85 -3.07 -9.15
N PHE A 151 5.76 -3.34 -8.43
CA PHE A 151 5.77 -4.15 -7.21
C PHE A 151 5.92 -5.65 -7.46
N GLY A 152 5.92 -6.08 -8.73
CA GLY A 152 6.12 -7.47 -9.13
C GLY A 152 4.84 -8.31 -9.16
N PHE A 153 3.68 -7.70 -9.09
CA PHE A 153 2.39 -8.38 -9.25
C PHE A 153 2.13 -8.72 -10.73
N SER A 154 1.53 -9.89 -10.96
CA SER A 154 1.10 -10.30 -12.30
C SER A 154 -0.14 -9.52 -12.75
N GLU A 155 -0.44 -9.59 -14.04
CA GLU A 155 -1.68 -9.01 -14.58
C GLU A 155 -2.92 -9.65 -13.94
N ASP A 156 -2.89 -10.95 -13.70
CA ASP A 156 -4.00 -11.67 -13.05
C ASP A 156 -4.18 -11.21 -11.59
N ASP A 157 -3.08 -10.94 -10.86
CA ASP A 157 -3.15 -10.36 -9.52
C ASP A 157 -3.78 -8.97 -9.55
N PHE A 158 -3.36 -8.14 -10.51
CA PHE A 158 -3.92 -6.81 -10.67
C PHE A 158 -5.41 -6.84 -11.00
N GLN A 159 -5.84 -7.69 -11.94
CA GLN A 159 -7.25 -7.81 -12.32
C GLN A 159 -8.12 -8.30 -11.15
N ARG A 160 -7.62 -9.21 -10.30
CA ARG A 160 -8.31 -9.62 -9.07
C ARG A 160 -8.49 -8.45 -8.11
N MET A 161 -7.42 -7.66 -7.88
CA MET A 161 -7.49 -6.49 -7.00
C MET A 161 -8.46 -5.44 -7.56
N LEU A 162 -8.41 -5.16 -8.85
CA LEU A 162 -9.32 -4.22 -9.51
C LEU A 162 -10.78 -4.67 -9.38
N ALA A 163 -11.08 -5.94 -9.66
CA ALA A 163 -12.43 -6.50 -9.51
C ALA A 163 -12.92 -6.41 -8.06
N PHE A 164 -12.03 -6.64 -7.10
CA PHE A 164 -12.32 -6.53 -5.67
C PHE A 164 -12.78 -5.12 -5.26
N HIS A 165 -12.12 -4.08 -5.80
CA HIS A 165 -12.44 -2.68 -5.46
C HIS A 165 -13.54 -2.07 -6.35
N ALA A 166 -13.81 -2.65 -7.52
CA ALA A 166 -14.82 -2.15 -8.45
C ALA A 166 -16.24 -2.70 -8.21
N SER A 167 -16.41 -3.77 -7.42
CA SER A 167 -17.70 -4.43 -7.19
C SER A 167 -18.05 -4.57 -5.72
N GLU A 168 -19.34 -4.41 -5.38
CA GLU A 168 -19.87 -4.76 -4.08
C GLU A 168 -19.81 -6.29 -3.91
N GLY A 169 -18.78 -6.78 -3.23
CA GLY A 169 -18.66 -8.17 -2.84
C GLY A 169 -18.20 -9.14 -3.93
N PRO A 170 -16.90 -9.16 -4.28
CA PRO A 170 -16.36 -10.16 -5.19
C PRO A 170 -16.60 -11.59 -4.67
N PRO A 171 -16.65 -12.59 -5.56
CA PRO A 171 -16.80 -13.99 -5.17
C PRO A 171 -15.69 -14.40 -4.17
N PRO A 172 -16.00 -15.21 -3.14
CA PRO A 172 -15.05 -15.59 -2.10
C PRO A 172 -13.75 -16.22 -2.63
N HIS A 173 -13.81 -16.99 -3.70
CA HIS A 173 -12.62 -17.59 -4.30
C HIS A 173 -11.69 -16.53 -4.94
N GLU A 174 -12.24 -15.44 -5.48
CA GLU A 174 -11.45 -14.31 -6.00
C GLU A 174 -10.79 -13.54 -4.86
N VAL A 175 -11.50 -13.32 -3.74
CA VAL A 175 -10.92 -12.70 -2.54
C VAL A 175 -9.70 -13.48 -2.04
N LEU A 176 -9.78 -14.82 -2.08
CA LEU A 176 -8.69 -15.69 -1.69
C LEU A 176 -7.62 -15.87 -2.79
N GLY A 177 -7.87 -15.44 -4.03
CA GLY A 177 -6.96 -15.63 -5.15
C GLY A 177 -6.79 -17.11 -5.55
N VAL A 178 -7.88 -17.88 -5.50
CA VAL A 178 -7.88 -19.31 -5.82
C VAL A 178 -8.94 -19.65 -6.86
N ALA A 179 -8.79 -20.80 -7.53
CA ALA A 179 -9.83 -21.30 -8.41
C ALA A 179 -11.10 -21.68 -7.62
N ALA A 180 -12.29 -21.47 -8.21
CA ALA A 180 -13.56 -21.78 -7.55
C ALA A 180 -13.70 -23.27 -7.15
N ASP A 181 -13.05 -24.17 -7.89
CA ASP A 181 -13.04 -25.62 -7.71
C ASP A 181 -11.79 -26.15 -6.99
N ILE A 182 -10.98 -25.28 -6.36
CA ILE A 182 -9.81 -25.67 -5.57
C ILE A 182 -10.15 -26.81 -4.58
N GLY A 183 -9.25 -27.78 -4.41
CA GLY A 183 -9.45 -28.87 -3.43
C GLY A 183 -9.47 -28.36 -1.98
N ASP A 184 -10.18 -29.08 -1.10
CA ASP A 184 -10.42 -28.63 0.28
C ASP A 184 -9.13 -28.48 1.11
N ASP A 185 -8.19 -29.40 0.95
CA ASP A 185 -6.90 -29.36 1.66
C ASP A 185 -6.03 -28.19 1.14
N ASP A 186 -6.09 -27.91 -0.16
CA ASP A 186 -5.38 -26.82 -0.79
C ASP A 186 -5.98 -25.48 -0.37
N LEU A 187 -7.30 -25.37 -0.32
CA LEU A 187 -8.02 -24.20 0.17
C LEU A 187 -7.60 -23.88 1.60
N ARG A 188 -7.62 -24.88 2.49
CA ARG A 188 -7.23 -24.71 3.91
C ARG A 188 -5.77 -24.30 4.05
N ARG A 189 -4.88 -24.90 3.27
CA ARG A 189 -3.45 -24.58 3.28
C ARG A 189 -3.20 -23.15 2.78
N HIS A 190 -3.85 -22.78 1.69
CA HIS A 190 -3.75 -21.46 1.10
C HIS A 190 -4.27 -20.38 2.05
N TRP A 191 -5.47 -20.57 2.64
CA TRP A 191 -6.01 -19.66 3.65
C TRP A 191 -5.06 -19.46 4.83
N LYS A 192 -4.50 -20.53 5.40
CA LYS A 192 -3.52 -20.43 6.50
C LYS A 192 -2.28 -19.61 6.11
N ALA A 193 -1.83 -19.73 4.87
CA ALA A 193 -0.73 -18.93 4.36
C ALA A 193 -1.13 -17.45 4.27
N LEU A 194 -2.30 -17.15 3.69
CA LEU A 194 -2.81 -15.78 3.61
C LEU A 194 -2.97 -15.13 4.99
N VAL A 195 -3.58 -15.84 5.96
CA VAL A 195 -3.73 -15.35 7.33
C VAL A 195 -2.39 -15.03 7.96
N ARG A 196 -1.42 -15.93 7.87
CA ARG A 196 -0.07 -15.73 8.39
C ARG A 196 0.63 -14.53 7.72
N ASP A 197 0.52 -14.41 6.40
CA ASP A 197 1.25 -13.41 5.63
C ASP A 197 0.63 -12.01 5.75
N ASN A 198 -0.69 -11.92 5.99
CA ASN A 198 -1.42 -10.70 6.22
C ASN A 198 -1.67 -10.39 7.71
N HIS A 199 -1.04 -11.12 8.64
CA HIS A 199 -1.19 -10.84 10.06
C HIS A 199 -0.56 -9.49 10.41
N PRO A 200 -1.27 -8.59 11.13
CA PRO A 200 -0.75 -7.27 11.47
C PRO A 200 0.63 -7.30 12.13
N ASP A 201 0.86 -8.21 13.06
CA ASP A 201 2.16 -8.34 13.74
C ASP A 201 3.29 -8.66 12.76
N LYS A 202 3.03 -9.53 11.78
CA LYS A 202 4.01 -9.86 10.75
C LYS A 202 4.29 -8.67 9.84
N LEU A 203 3.23 -7.99 9.39
CA LEU A 203 3.37 -6.80 8.53
C LEU A 203 4.17 -5.70 9.24
N MET A 204 3.92 -5.49 10.54
CA MET A 204 4.71 -4.54 11.36
C MET A 204 6.16 -4.98 11.51
N ALA A 205 6.42 -6.27 11.74
CA ALA A 205 7.78 -6.80 11.78
C ALA A 205 8.51 -6.66 10.43
N ASP A 206 7.74 -6.72 9.34
CA ASP A 206 8.24 -6.51 7.98
C ASP A 206 8.41 -5.01 7.60
N GLY A 207 8.04 -4.09 8.48
CA GLY A 207 8.29 -2.65 8.34
C GLY A 207 7.05 -1.80 8.02
N MET A 208 5.84 -2.36 8.09
CA MET A 208 4.61 -1.57 8.02
C MET A 208 4.44 -0.75 9.30
N PRO A 209 4.13 0.54 9.20
CA PRO A 209 3.88 1.38 10.38
C PRO A 209 2.56 1.03 11.09
N GLU A 210 2.49 1.35 12.37
CA GLU A 210 1.33 1.08 13.24
C GLU A 210 0.06 1.81 12.75
N GLU A 211 0.23 2.97 12.13
CA GLU A 211 -0.85 3.79 11.59
C GLU A 211 -1.67 3.10 10.47
N PHE A 212 -1.16 1.97 9.94
CA PHE A 212 -1.83 1.18 8.89
C PHE A 212 -2.43 -0.14 9.40
N ILE A 213 -2.44 -0.39 10.72
CA ILE A 213 -2.98 -1.62 11.32
C ILE A 213 -4.47 -1.79 11.00
N ALA A 214 -5.24 -0.71 10.99
CA ALA A 214 -6.67 -0.78 10.68
C ALA A 214 -6.91 -1.40 9.29
N ALA A 215 -6.18 -0.94 8.27
CA ALA A 215 -6.27 -1.49 6.92
C ALA A 215 -5.88 -2.98 6.85
N ALA A 216 -4.83 -3.38 7.59
CA ALA A 216 -4.40 -4.78 7.66
C ALA A 216 -5.46 -5.67 8.35
N ASN A 217 -6.08 -5.19 9.41
CA ASN A 217 -7.16 -5.90 10.10
C ASN A 217 -8.38 -6.08 9.19
N ASP A 218 -8.79 -5.06 8.46
CA ASP A 218 -9.90 -5.12 7.52
C ASP A 218 -9.63 -6.15 6.41
N ARG A 219 -8.41 -6.16 5.87
CA ARG A 219 -8.03 -7.15 4.87
C ARG A 219 -8.06 -8.57 5.43
N LEU A 220 -7.51 -8.79 6.63
CA LEU A 220 -7.53 -10.09 7.29
C LEU A 220 -8.97 -10.56 7.58
N ALA A 221 -9.86 -9.65 8.01
CA ALA A 221 -11.27 -9.95 8.22
C ALA A 221 -11.95 -10.40 6.90
N ARG A 222 -11.65 -9.74 5.77
CA ARG A 222 -12.18 -10.14 4.45
C ARG A 222 -11.68 -11.51 4.01
N ILE A 223 -10.38 -11.81 4.21
CA ILE A 223 -9.79 -13.12 3.93
C ILE A 223 -10.52 -14.22 4.74
N ASN A 224 -10.71 -14.00 6.03
CA ASN A 224 -11.41 -14.96 6.91
C ASN A 224 -12.86 -15.15 6.49
N ALA A 225 -13.60 -14.07 6.22
CA ALA A 225 -14.99 -14.13 5.78
C ALA A 225 -15.14 -14.92 4.45
N ALA A 226 -14.24 -14.71 3.51
CA ALA A 226 -14.24 -15.43 2.22
C ALA A 226 -13.98 -16.94 2.42
N TYR A 227 -13.02 -17.29 3.28
CA TYR A 227 -12.77 -18.69 3.64
C TYR A 227 -13.99 -19.33 4.29
N ASP A 228 -14.61 -18.65 5.26
CA ASP A 228 -15.78 -19.15 5.97
C ASP A 228 -16.99 -19.42 5.04
N VAL A 229 -17.18 -18.58 4.02
CA VAL A 229 -18.24 -18.79 3.01
C VAL A 229 -17.93 -20.04 2.19
N MET A 230 -16.71 -20.19 1.68
CA MET A 230 -16.31 -21.37 0.89
C MET A 230 -16.35 -22.66 1.73
N ALA A 231 -15.85 -22.60 2.95
CA ALA A 231 -15.83 -23.75 3.88
C ALA A 231 -17.25 -24.21 4.23
N ARG A 232 -18.16 -23.30 4.53
CA ARG A 232 -19.57 -23.61 4.79
C ARG A 232 -20.27 -24.23 3.60
N ALA A 233 -20.06 -23.69 2.40
CA ALA A 233 -20.64 -24.22 1.15
C ALA A 233 -20.22 -25.66 0.87
N ARG A 234 -19.06 -26.10 1.39
CA ARG A 234 -18.47 -27.43 1.21
C ARG A 234 -18.63 -28.35 2.43
N GLY A 235 -19.34 -27.90 3.48
CA GLY A 235 -19.51 -28.65 4.72
C GLY A 235 -18.25 -28.82 5.56
N LEU A 236 -17.24 -27.96 5.37
CA LEU A 236 -15.95 -27.98 6.09
C LEU A 236 -15.98 -27.17 7.40
N ALA A 237 -17.08 -26.49 7.72
CA ALA A 237 -17.24 -25.68 8.91
C ALA A 237 -17.38 -26.58 10.16
N GLY A 238 -16.31 -26.66 10.95
CA GLY A 238 -16.36 -27.37 12.24
C GLY A 238 -15.13 -28.19 12.61
N SER A 239 -13.95 -27.85 12.09
CA SER A 239 -12.70 -28.52 12.52
C SER A 239 -11.73 -27.54 13.15
#